data_a1cfb1b8c6fd7fb256d25259bfc70354
#
_entry.id   a1cfb1b8c6fd7fb256d25259bfc70354
#
_cell.length_a   1.000
_cell.length_b   1.000
_cell.length_c   1.000
_cell.angle_alpha   90.00
_cell.angle_beta   90.00
_cell.angle_gamma   90.00
#
_symmetry.space_group_name_H-M   'P 1'
#
loop_
_entity.id
_entity.type
_entity.pdbx_description
1 polymer ?
#
loop_
_entity_poly.entity_id
_entity_poly.type
_entity_poly.pdbx_seq_one_letter_code
_entity_poly.pdbx_strand_id
1 'polypeptide(L)'
;GPCAGGATYSPALTDFTFMVQDTSHMFITGPNVIETVTGEQVSKEELGGASSHSTKSGVAHFSYPSEEEALENIRRLLSYLPQNNMEDPPQVTPWDDPDREVPEVTDIVPSAPRKPYDMSQVVGRIVDEESFFEVHKNWARNVITGFARMDGQSVGVVANQPRVSAGTLDIDAAEKAARFVRFCDSFNIPILTFVDVPGFMPGTDQE
;
A
#
# COMPACT_ATOMS: atom_id res chain seq x y z
N GLY A 1 -2.19 -17.13 -10.04
CA GLY A 1 -2.35 -18.57 -9.92
C GLY A 1 -1.76 -19.11 -8.62
N PRO A 2 -1.85 -20.43 -8.35
CA PRO A 2 -1.32 -21.04 -7.12
C PRO A 2 0.22 -21.05 -7.12
N CYS A 3 0.81 -20.67 -6.00
CA CYS A 3 2.24 -20.67 -5.74
C CYS A 3 2.50 -21.30 -4.37
N ALA A 4 3.28 -22.38 -4.30
CA ALA A 4 3.45 -23.13 -3.06
C ALA A 4 4.91 -23.55 -2.82
N GLY A 5 5.27 -23.75 -1.55
CA GLY A 5 6.60 -24.18 -1.14
C GLY A 5 7.69 -23.18 -1.53
N GLY A 6 8.81 -23.69 -2.03
CA GLY A 6 9.95 -22.87 -2.44
C GLY A 6 9.65 -21.83 -3.52
N ALA A 7 8.62 -22.03 -4.35
CA ALA A 7 8.22 -21.10 -5.37
C ALA A 7 7.66 -19.78 -4.81
N THR A 8 7.17 -19.75 -3.57
CA THR A 8 6.64 -18.53 -2.93
C THR A 8 7.71 -17.52 -2.56
N TYR A 9 8.96 -17.95 -2.43
CA TYR A 9 10.06 -17.04 -2.09
C TYR A 9 10.28 -15.97 -3.15
N SER A 10 10.20 -16.34 -4.46
CA SER A 10 10.43 -15.38 -5.53
C SER A 10 9.46 -14.18 -5.47
N PRO A 11 8.12 -14.37 -5.53
CA PRO A 11 7.21 -13.23 -5.45
C PRO A 11 7.25 -12.52 -4.09
N ALA A 12 7.45 -13.23 -2.97
CA ALA A 12 7.50 -12.62 -1.65
C ALA A 12 8.72 -11.70 -1.43
N LEU A 13 9.81 -11.92 -2.17
CA LEU A 13 11.04 -11.11 -2.12
C LEU A 13 11.06 -9.96 -3.13
N THR A 14 10.07 -9.86 -4.01
CA THR A 14 9.97 -8.74 -4.97
C THR A 14 9.38 -7.50 -4.30
N ASP A 15 9.52 -6.34 -4.96
CA ASP A 15 9.04 -5.07 -4.40
C ASP A 15 7.53 -4.98 -4.34
N PHE A 16 6.83 -5.53 -5.35
CA PHE A 16 5.37 -5.50 -5.40
C PHE A 16 4.79 -6.86 -5.79
N THR A 17 3.82 -7.31 -5.01
CA THR A 17 3.07 -8.55 -5.25
C THR A 17 1.62 -8.20 -5.55
N PHE A 18 1.15 -8.60 -6.73
CA PHE A 18 -0.25 -8.52 -7.14
C PHE A 18 -0.91 -9.88 -7.01
N MET A 19 -2.06 -9.92 -6.38
CA MET A 19 -2.87 -11.15 -6.27
C MET A 19 -4.28 -10.92 -6.79
N VAL A 20 -4.81 -11.93 -7.47
CA VAL A 20 -6.20 -11.96 -7.96
C VAL A 20 -7.01 -12.83 -7.01
N GLN A 21 -8.16 -12.32 -6.56
CA GLN A 21 -9.05 -13.03 -5.64
C GLN A 21 -9.48 -14.38 -6.23
N ASP A 22 -9.67 -15.37 -5.38
CA ASP A 22 -10.12 -16.72 -5.71
C ASP A 22 -9.19 -17.55 -6.63
N THR A 23 -8.20 -16.91 -7.29
CA THR A 23 -7.30 -17.59 -8.23
C THR A 23 -5.84 -17.58 -7.81
N SER A 24 -5.40 -16.55 -7.07
CA SER A 24 -4.02 -16.45 -6.58
C SER A 24 -3.89 -16.95 -5.15
N HIS A 25 -2.99 -17.90 -4.95
CA HIS A 25 -2.70 -18.45 -3.63
C HIS A 25 -1.19 -18.52 -3.42
N MET A 26 -0.72 -18.10 -2.24
CA MET A 26 0.68 -18.21 -1.82
C MET A 26 0.74 -18.83 -0.42
N PHE A 27 1.46 -19.94 -0.27
CA PHE A 27 1.72 -20.56 1.03
C PHE A 27 2.98 -21.42 1.00
N ILE A 28 3.72 -21.48 2.09
CA ILE A 28 4.91 -22.33 2.22
C ILE A 28 4.48 -23.80 2.26
N THR A 29 3.47 -24.11 3.07
CA THR A 29 2.90 -25.45 3.23
C THR A 29 1.43 -25.41 2.86
N GLY A 30 1.00 -26.25 1.93
CA GLY A 30 -0.40 -26.28 1.48
C GLY A 30 -1.36 -26.93 2.52
N PRO A 31 -2.69 -26.70 2.36
CA PRO A 31 -3.71 -27.19 3.30
C PRO A 31 -3.61 -28.68 3.61
N ASN A 32 -3.40 -29.53 2.61
CA ASN A 32 -3.31 -30.98 2.80
C ASN A 32 -2.14 -31.40 3.69
N VAL A 33 -1.01 -30.69 3.63
CA VAL A 33 0.15 -30.96 4.48
C VAL A 33 -0.12 -30.52 5.91
N ILE A 34 -0.77 -29.35 6.09
CA ILE A 34 -1.19 -28.85 7.40
C ILE A 34 -2.14 -29.85 8.05
N GLU A 35 -3.18 -30.28 7.34
CA GLU A 35 -4.14 -31.27 7.85
C GLU A 35 -3.44 -32.60 8.26
N THR A 36 -2.49 -33.08 7.44
CA THR A 36 -1.76 -34.32 7.73
C THR A 36 -0.86 -34.19 8.96
N VAL A 37 -0.23 -33.05 9.19
CA VAL A 37 0.78 -32.87 10.23
C VAL A 37 0.16 -32.36 11.54
N THR A 38 -0.77 -31.40 11.46
CA THR A 38 -1.34 -30.74 12.64
C THR A 38 -2.78 -31.15 12.93
N GLY A 39 -3.48 -31.76 11.96
CA GLY A 39 -4.90 -32.06 12.05
C GLY A 39 -5.82 -30.85 11.78
N GLU A 40 -5.26 -29.69 11.48
CA GLU A 40 -6.03 -28.48 11.21
C GLU A 40 -6.62 -28.51 9.80
N GLN A 41 -7.89 -28.15 9.68
CA GLN A 41 -8.56 -28.01 8.39
C GLN A 41 -8.67 -26.53 8.04
N VAL A 42 -8.07 -26.14 6.93
CA VAL A 42 -8.05 -24.76 6.42
C VAL A 42 -8.23 -24.77 4.90
N SER A 43 -9.00 -23.84 4.38
CA SER A 43 -9.13 -23.66 2.93
C SER A 43 -7.89 -22.99 2.33
N LYS A 44 -7.69 -23.15 1.02
CA LYS A 44 -6.60 -22.45 0.31
C LYS A 44 -6.71 -20.94 0.44
N GLU A 45 -7.94 -20.41 0.38
CA GLU A 45 -8.21 -18.98 0.45
C GLU A 45 -7.92 -18.41 1.85
N GLU A 46 -8.32 -19.12 2.90
CA GLU A 46 -8.03 -18.71 4.28
C GLU A 46 -6.54 -18.78 4.62
N LEU A 47 -5.85 -19.82 4.11
CA LEU A 47 -4.43 -20.03 4.38
C LEU A 47 -3.54 -19.02 3.64
N GLY A 48 -3.78 -18.82 2.36
CA GLY A 48 -2.88 -18.00 1.53
C GLY A 48 -3.52 -17.40 0.30
N GLY A 49 -4.80 -17.08 0.36
CA GLY A 49 -5.50 -16.34 -0.69
C GLY A 49 -5.16 -14.85 -0.70
N ALA A 50 -5.62 -14.16 -1.73
CA ALA A 50 -5.37 -12.73 -1.92
C ALA A 50 -5.85 -11.89 -0.73
N SER A 51 -7.00 -12.23 -0.14
CA SER A 51 -7.51 -11.56 1.05
C SER A 51 -6.61 -11.72 2.27
N SER A 52 -6.16 -12.96 2.56
CA SER A 52 -5.24 -13.22 3.69
C SER A 52 -3.94 -12.44 3.56
N HIS A 53 -3.34 -12.42 2.37
CA HIS A 53 -2.07 -11.73 2.16
C HIS A 53 -2.18 -10.22 2.05
N SER A 54 -3.33 -9.68 1.63
CA SER A 54 -3.53 -8.24 1.57
C SER A 54 -4.03 -7.60 2.86
N THR A 55 -4.53 -8.40 3.84
CA THR A 55 -5.09 -7.86 5.09
C THR A 55 -4.35 -8.29 6.35
N LYS A 56 -3.76 -9.49 6.37
CA LYS A 56 -3.12 -10.06 7.56
C LYS A 56 -1.60 -10.03 7.49
N SER A 57 -1.01 -10.57 6.41
CA SER A 57 0.45 -10.73 6.33
C SER A 57 1.16 -9.57 5.64
N GLY A 58 0.45 -8.72 4.90
CA GLY A 58 1.06 -7.64 4.11
C GLY A 58 1.93 -8.10 2.93
N VAL A 59 1.96 -9.40 2.61
CA VAL A 59 2.75 -9.91 1.47
C VAL A 59 2.18 -9.45 0.14
N ALA A 60 0.84 -9.40 0.00
CA ALA A 60 0.21 -8.85 -1.18
C ALA A 60 0.02 -7.33 -1.06
N HIS A 61 0.73 -6.59 -1.88
CA HIS A 61 0.61 -5.13 -1.97
C HIS A 61 -0.71 -4.71 -2.60
N PHE A 62 -1.21 -5.53 -3.53
CA PHE A 62 -2.42 -5.30 -4.30
C PHE A 62 -3.25 -6.57 -4.41
N SER A 63 -4.58 -6.42 -4.29
CA SER A 63 -5.55 -7.49 -4.46
C SER A 63 -6.70 -7.01 -5.34
N TYR A 64 -6.95 -7.71 -6.44
CA TYR A 64 -7.98 -7.35 -7.42
C TYR A 64 -8.97 -8.48 -7.66
N PRO A 65 -10.23 -8.17 -8.01
CA PRO A 65 -11.23 -9.19 -8.29
C PRO A 65 -11.02 -9.91 -9.63
N SER A 66 -10.29 -9.31 -10.58
CA SER A 66 -10.05 -9.91 -11.90
C SER A 66 -8.60 -9.76 -12.38
N GLU A 67 -8.21 -10.58 -13.36
CA GLU A 67 -6.90 -10.51 -13.99
C GLU A 67 -6.78 -9.23 -14.83
N GLU A 68 -7.84 -8.78 -15.47
CA GLU A 68 -7.88 -7.56 -16.26
C GLU A 68 -7.54 -6.36 -15.41
N GLU A 69 -8.21 -6.19 -14.27
CA GLU A 69 -7.93 -5.10 -13.33
C GLU A 69 -6.50 -5.19 -12.78
N ALA A 70 -6.02 -6.39 -12.45
CA ALA A 70 -4.66 -6.59 -11.99
C ALA A 70 -3.64 -6.14 -13.06
N LEU A 71 -3.83 -6.50 -14.32
CA LEU A 71 -2.96 -6.14 -15.43
C LEU A 71 -2.99 -4.62 -15.74
N GLU A 72 -4.15 -3.99 -15.65
CA GLU A 72 -4.29 -2.54 -15.80
C GLU A 72 -3.52 -1.81 -14.70
N ASN A 73 -3.66 -2.27 -13.46
CA ASN A 73 -2.99 -1.65 -12.31
C ASN A 73 -1.48 -1.95 -12.26
N ILE A 74 -1.01 -3.07 -12.82
CA ILE A 74 0.42 -3.29 -13.05
C ILE A 74 0.98 -2.24 -14.02
N ARG A 75 0.29 -1.96 -15.13
CA ARG A 75 0.69 -0.91 -16.07
C ARG A 75 0.66 0.47 -15.41
N ARG A 76 -0.35 0.73 -14.58
CA ARG A 76 -0.44 1.97 -13.80
C ARG A 76 0.73 2.11 -12.84
N LEU A 77 1.09 1.07 -12.08
CA LEU A 77 2.26 1.08 -11.21
C LEU A 77 3.53 1.42 -12.01
N LEU A 78 3.76 0.73 -13.11
CA LEU A 78 4.96 0.94 -13.94
C LEU A 78 5.05 2.36 -14.51
N SER A 79 3.93 3.07 -14.65
CA SER A 79 3.94 4.47 -15.11
C SER A 79 4.54 5.46 -14.10
N TYR A 80 4.66 5.09 -12.84
CA TYR A 80 5.31 5.92 -11.80
C TYR A 80 6.80 5.63 -11.65
N LEU A 81 7.28 4.50 -12.16
CA LEU A 81 8.62 4.00 -11.86
C LEU A 81 9.58 4.25 -13.02
N PRO A 82 10.85 4.58 -12.74
CA PRO A 82 11.88 4.57 -13.77
C PRO A 82 12.18 3.12 -14.21
N GLN A 83 12.86 2.95 -15.35
CA GLN A 83 13.23 1.62 -15.82
C GLN A 83 14.36 0.98 -15.01
N ASN A 84 15.14 1.79 -14.31
CA ASN A 84 16.22 1.36 -13.42
C ASN A 84 16.56 2.49 -12.42
N ASN A 85 17.38 2.19 -11.45
CA ASN A 85 17.79 3.13 -10.38
C ASN A 85 18.75 4.24 -10.82
N MET A 86 19.19 4.25 -12.07
CA MET A 86 20.07 5.28 -12.65
C MET A 86 19.28 6.35 -13.43
N GLU A 87 17.99 6.16 -13.56
CA GLU A 87 17.10 7.07 -14.27
C GLU A 87 16.15 7.77 -13.29
N ASP A 88 15.72 8.97 -13.65
CA ASP A 88 14.67 9.67 -12.92
C ASP A 88 13.29 9.07 -13.22
N PRO A 89 12.34 9.16 -12.27
CA PRO A 89 10.97 8.74 -12.51
C PRO A 89 10.34 9.47 -13.71
N PRO A 90 9.46 8.79 -14.47
CA PRO A 90 8.86 9.39 -15.65
C PRO A 90 7.95 10.56 -15.29
N GLN A 91 8.14 11.68 -16.01
CA GLN A 91 7.30 12.86 -15.92
C GLN A 91 6.21 12.81 -17.00
N VAL A 92 5.01 13.25 -16.67
CA VAL A 92 3.89 13.42 -17.60
C VAL A 92 3.42 14.89 -17.55
N THR A 93 2.75 15.33 -18.59
CA THR A 93 2.11 16.65 -18.55
C THR A 93 0.85 16.55 -17.68
N PRO A 94 0.74 17.31 -16.58
CA PRO A 94 -0.47 17.32 -15.77
C PRO A 94 -1.63 17.95 -16.58
N TRP A 95 -2.84 17.53 -16.30
CA TRP A 95 -4.04 18.13 -16.89
C TRP A 95 -4.72 19.15 -15.99
N ASP A 96 -4.38 19.15 -14.72
CA ASP A 96 -4.80 20.15 -13.75
C ASP A 96 -3.74 21.25 -13.57
N ASP A 97 -4.17 22.38 -13.05
CA ASP A 97 -3.28 23.52 -12.76
C ASP A 97 -2.48 23.23 -11.49
N PRO A 98 -1.14 23.14 -11.55
CA PRO A 98 -0.31 22.88 -10.36
C PRO A 98 -0.41 24.00 -9.32
N ASP A 99 -0.79 25.23 -9.72
CA ASP A 99 -0.97 26.38 -8.82
C ASP A 99 -2.41 26.53 -8.30
N ARG A 100 -3.29 25.54 -8.55
CA ARG A 100 -4.67 25.59 -8.09
C ARG A 100 -4.78 25.65 -6.57
N GLU A 101 -5.68 26.47 -6.09
CA GLU A 101 -6.09 26.46 -4.68
C GLU A 101 -7.01 25.27 -4.39
N VAL A 102 -6.89 24.69 -3.19
CA VAL A 102 -7.67 23.52 -2.73
C VAL A 102 -8.40 23.84 -1.42
N PRO A 103 -9.34 24.80 -1.41
CA PRO A 103 -10.05 25.22 -0.21
C PRO A 103 -10.88 24.09 0.43
N GLU A 104 -11.27 23.07 -0.35
CA GLU A 104 -12.05 21.91 0.11
C GLU A 104 -11.31 21.09 1.19
N VAL A 105 -10.01 21.19 1.28
CA VAL A 105 -9.22 20.53 2.34
C VAL A 105 -9.65 21.03 3.73
N THR A 106 -10.05 22.28 3.86
CA THR A 106 -10.52 22.86 5.13
C THR A 106 -11.85 22.25 5.59
N ASP A 107 -12.66 21.72 4.67
CA ASP A 107 -13.91 21.03 4.97
C ASP A 107 -13.67 19.55 5.38
N ILE A 108 -12.58 18.96 4.90
CA ILE A 108 -12.18 17.58 5.21
C ILE A 108 -11.52 17.51 6.59
N VAL A 109 -10.57 18.43 6.87
CA VAL A 109 -9.83 18.45 8.13
C VAL A 109 -10.66 19.19 9.20
N PRO A 110 -11.15 18.49 10.24
CA PRO A 110 -12.02 19.10 11.22
C PRO A 110 -11.26 20.06 12.12
N SER A 111 -11.91 21.15 12.52
CA SER A 111 -11.38 22.09 13.50
C SER A 111 -11.29 21.50 14.92
N ALA A 112 -12.04 20.43 15.20
CA ALA A 112 -12.03 19.74 16.48
C ALA A 112 -10.90 18.69 16.52
N PRO A 113 -9.90 18.80 17.43
CA PRO A 113 -8.66 17.99 17.40
C PRO A 113 -8.86 16.47 17.58
N ARG A 114 -10.03 16.03 18.04
CA ARG A 114 -10.33 14.61 18.29
C ARG A 114 -11.30 14.01 17.28
N LYS A 115 -11.70 14.76 16.28
CA LYS A 115 -12.62 14.25 15.26
C LYS A 115 -11.81 13.58 14.16
N PRO A 116 -12.00 12.25 13.93
CA PRO A 116 -11.28 11.55 12.87
C PRO A 116 -11.73 12.03 11.50
N TYR A 117 -10.81 12.01 10.54
CA TYR A 117 -11.06 12.28 9.12
C TYR A 117 -10.25 11.33 8.25
N ASP A 118 -10.56 11.29 6.96
CA ASP A 118 -9.89 10.42 5.99
C ASP A 118 -8.77 11.19 5.29
N MET A 119 -7.52 10.89 5.66
CA MET A 119 -6.35 11.52 5.04
C MET A 119 -6.21 11.20 3.55
N SER A 120 -6.76 10.07 3.06
CA SER A 120 -6.73 9.77 1.62
C SER A 120 -7.46 10.82 0.79
N GLN A 121 -8.51 11.44 1.35
CA GLN A 121 -9.24 12.52 0.69
C GLN A 121 -8.39 13.81 0.62
N VAL A 122 -7.62 14.10 1.68
CA VAL A 122 -6.70 15.24 1.70
C VAL A 122 -5.60 15.04 0.65
N VAL A 123 -4.95 13.87 0.66
CA VAL A 123 -3.93 13.50 -0.33
C VAL A 123 -4.47 13.66 -1.75
N GLY A 124 -5.63 13.06 -2.05
CA GLY A 124 -6.22 13.09 -3.39
C GLY A 124 -6.63 14.49 -3.88
N ARG A 125 -6.75 15.49 -2.97
CA ARG A 125 -7.00 16.89 -3.34
C ARG A 125 -5.72 17.68 -3.60
N ILE A 126 -4.63 17.31 -2.95
CA ILE A 126 -3.35 18.05 -3.02
C ILE A 126 -2.50 17.59 -4.21
N VAL A 127 -2.44 16.29 -4.46
CA VAL A 127 -1.70 15.73 -5.61
C VAL A 127 -2.45 15.98 -6.93
N ASP A 128 -1.78 15.77 -8.06
CA ASP A 128 -2.42 15.88 -9.37
C ASP A 128 -3.67 15.00 -9.44
N GLU A 129 -4.72 15.50 -10.07
CA GLU A 129 -6.04 14.86 -10.09
C GLU A 129 -5.96 13.41 -10.58
N GLU A 130 -6.65 12.50 -9.87
CA GLU A 130 -6.69 11.06 -10.15
C GLU A 130 -5.33 10.33 -10.15
N SER A 131 -4.23 11.01 -9.77
CA SER A 131 -2.90 10.40 -9.78
C SER A 131 -2.63 9.52 -8.57
N PHE A 132 -3.35 9.63 -7.46
CA PHE A 132 -3.04 8.85 -6.28
C PHE A 132 -3.29 7.35 -6.48
N PHE A 133 -2.27 6.54 -6.24
CA PHE A 133 -2.26 5.08 -6.37
C PHE A 133 -1.77 4.44 -5.08
N GLU A 134 -2.71 4.04 -4.22
CA GLU A 134 -2.44 3.53 -2.88
C GLU A 134 -1.84 2.12 -2.92
N VAL A 135 -0.75 1.92 -2.17
CA VAL A 135 -0.07 0.63 -1.96
C VAL A 135 -0.44 0.09 -0.57
N HIS A 136 -0.67 -1.21 -0.43
CA HIS A 136 -1.08 -1.83 0.83
C HIS A 136 -2.36 -1.22 1.45
N LYS A 137 -3.33 -0.90 0.62
CA LYS A 137 -4.58 -0.25 1.06
C LYS A 137 -5.30 -0.97 2.20
N ASN A 138 -5.20 -2.30 2.25
CA ASN A 138 -5.93 -3.13 3.19
C ASN A 138 -5.11 -3.59 4.40
N TRP A 139 -3.78 -3.39 4.40
CA TRP A 139 -2.88 -3.76 5.48
C TRP A 139 -2.33 -2.51 6.18
N ALA A 140 -2.14 -2.59 7.51
CA ALA A 140 -1.63 -1.48 8.33
C ALA A 140 -2.31 -0.14 7.95
N ARG A 141 -3.63 -0.11 8.03
CA ARG A 141 -4.47 0.96 7.49
C ARG A 141 -4.36 2.29 8.23
N ASN A 142 -3.69 2.29 9.38
CA ASN A 142 -3.32 3.49 10.16
C ASN A 142 -2.22 4.33 9.51
N VAL A 143 -1.52 3.77 8.50
CA VAL A 143 -0.60 4.48 7.61
C VAL A 143 -0.99 4.25 6.15
N ILE A 144 -0.99 5.32 5.38
CA ILE A 144 -1.21 5.33 3.93
C ILE A 144 0.15 5.39 3.25
N THR A 145 0.39 4.53 2.27
CA THR A 145 1.53 4.61 1.35
C THR A 145 1.02 4.52 -0.08
N GLY A 146 1.64 5.20 -1.01
CA GLY A 146 1.22 5.15 -2.41
C GLY A 146 2.04 6.06 -3.30
N PHE A 147 1.87 5.91 -4.59
CA PHE A 147 2.43 6.80 -5.59
C PHE A 147 1.40 7.85 -5.98
N ALA A 148 1.90 9.02 -6.35
CA ALA A 148 1.09 10.10 -6.90
C ALA A 148 1.92 10.91 -7.89
N ARG A 149 1.37 12.02 -8.37
CA ARG A 149 2.10 13.01 -9.15
C ARG A 149 1.91 14.39 -8.56
N MET A 150 2.96 15.20 -8.69
CA MET A 150 2.95 16.63 -8.38
C MET A 150 3.57 17.35 -9.57
N ASP A 151 2.77 18.17 -10.26
CA ASP A 151 3.16 18.80 -11.52
C ASP A 151 3.71 17.78 -12.54
N GLY A 152 3.03 16.63 -12.66
CA GLY A 152 3.40 15.51 -13.51
C GLY A 152 4.58 14.66 -13.04
N GLN A 153 5.32 15.05 -12.01
CA GLN A 153 6.44 14.29 -11.45
C GLN A 153 5.94 13.20 -10.50
N SER A 154 6.47 11.99 -10.64
CA SER A 154 6.17 10.90 -9.71
C SER A 154 6.69 11.19 -8.31
N VAL A 155 5.84 11.04 -7.31
CA VAL A 155 6.17 11.18 -5.89
C VAL A 155 5.65 9.98 -5.11
N GLY A 156 6.37 9.59 -4.06
CA GLY A 156 5.88 8.68 -3.04
C GLY A 156 5.10 9.46 -1.99
N VAL A 157 3.98 8.93 -1.55
CA VAL A 157 3.18 9.50 -0.45
C VAL A 157 3.27 8.59 0.76
N VAL A 158 3.59 9.17 1.91
CA VAL A 158 3.50 8.53 3.23
C VAL A 158 2.65 9.41 4.13
N ALA A 159 1.55 8.88 4.66
CA ALA A 159 0.63 9.69 5.46
C ALA A 159 0.06 8.89 6.64
N ASN A 160 -0.18 9.55 7.77
CA ASN A 160 -0.96 8.95 8.84
C ASN A 160 -2.44 8.96 8.46
N GLN A 161 -3.19 7.94 8.90
CA GLN A 161 -4.64 7.85 8.69
C GLN A 161 -5.39 8.03 10.02
N PRO A 162 -5.80 9.26 10.38
CA PRO A 162 -6.46 9.54 11.66
C PRO A 162 -7.76 8.77 11.87
N ARG A 163 -8.38 8.30 10.80
CA ARG A 163 -9.60 7.48 10.84
C ARG A 163 -9.38 6.07 11.39
N VAL A 164 -8.13 5.59 11.37
CA VAL A 164 -7.75 4.25 11.85
C VAL A 164 -6.77 4.41 13.00
N SER A 165 -7.13 3.93 14.18
CA SER A 165 -6.30 4.02 15.40
C SER A 165 -5.71 5.42 15.66
N ALA A 166 -6.46 6.47 15.28
CA ALA A 166 -6.03 7.88 15.32
C ALA A 166 -4.68 8.16 14.60
N GLY A 167 -4.29 7.34 13.63
CA GLY A 167 -3.01 7.46 12.93
C GLY A 167 -1.79 7.03 13.75
N THR A 168 -1.98 6.37 14.90
CA THR A 168 -0.90 5.86 15.77
C THR A 168 -0.08 4.82 15.01
N LEU A 169 1.24 4.86 15.17
CA LEU A 169 2.15 3.91 14.53
C LEU A 169 2.31 2.65 15.40
N ASP A 170 1.98 1.50 14.86
CA ASP A 170 2.29 0.17 15.35
C ASP A 170 3.40 -0.48 14.50
N ILE A 171 3.77 -1.72 14.81
CA ILE A 171 4.83 -2.47 14.11
C ILE A 171 4.52 -2.54 12.61
N ASP A 172 3.31 -2.99 12.25
CA ASP A 172 2.91 -3.18 10.85
C ASP A 172 2.94 -1.85 10.07
N ALA A 173 2.48 -0.75 10.68
CA ALA A 173 2.52 0.57 10.09
C ALA A 173 3.96 1.06 9.87
N ALA A 174 4.85 0.81 10.85
CA ALA A 174 6.25 1.16 10.74
C ALA A 174 6.95 0.35 9.64
N GLU A 175 6.69 -0.96 9.55
CA GLU A 175 7.24 -1.82 8.50
C GLU A 175 6.74 -1.43 7.11
N LYS A 176 5.43 -1.17 6.96
CA LYS A 176 4.82 -0.68 5.72
C LYS A 176 5.48 0.61 5.23
N ALA A 177 5.57 1.60 6.12
CA ALA A 177 6.18 2.88 5.78
C ALA A 177 7.67 2.73 5.45
N ALA A 178 8.43 2.00 6.28
CA ALA A 178 9.86 1.79 6.08
C ALA A 178 10.18 1.08 4.76
N ARG A 179 9.40 0.05 4.39
CA ARG A 179 9.57 -0.66 3.12
C ARG A 179 9.31 0.28 1.94
N PHE A 180 8.23 1.05 2.00
CA PHE A 180 7.87 1.98 0.93
C PHE A 180 8.90 3.11 0.76
N VAL A 181 9.38 3.69 1.87
CA VAL A 181 10.43 4.73 1.86
C VAL A 181 11.72 4.20 1.23
N ARG A 182 12.18 3.01 1.62
CA ARG A 182 13.37 2.38 1.02
C ARG A 182 13.21 2.13 -0.48
N PHE A 183 12.01 1.73 -0.93
CA PHE A 183 11.73 1.57 -2.34
C PHE A 183 11.85 2.91 -3.09
N CYS A 184 11.20 3.96 -2.60
CA CYS A 184 11.27 5.28 -3.19
C CYS A 184 12.71 5.81 -3.28
N ASP A 185 13.49 5.65 -2.20
CA ASP A 185 14.91 6.03 -2.16
C ASP A 185 15.74 5.29 -3.22
N SER A 186 15.49 3.99 -3.39
CA SER A 186 16.20 3.15 -4.36
C SER A 186 15.95 3.56 -5.82
N PHE A 187 14.82 4.22 -6.10
CA PHE A 187 14.39 4.59 -7.45
C PHE A 187 14.28 6.11 -7.68
N ASN A 188 14.93 6.91 -6.85
CA ASN A 188 14.97 8.39 -6.95
C ASN A 188 13.56 9.04 -6.94
N ILE A 189 12.60 8.43 -6.25
CA ILE A 189 11.24 8.95 -6.13
C ILE A 189 11.17 9.83 -4.87
N PRO A 190 10.95 11.15 -5.01
CA PRO A 190 10.81 12.05 -3.87
C PRO A 190 9.59 11.68 -3.04
N ILE A 191 9.68 11.90 -1.71
CA ILE A 191 8.62 11.52 -0.77
C ILE A 191 7.91 12.76 -0.24
N LEU A 192 6.59 12.74 -0.35
CA LEU A 192 5.68 13.70 0.27
C LEU A 192 5.06 13.06 1.52
N THR A 193 5.27 13.69 2.67
CA THR A 193 4.78 13.17 3.96
C THR A 193 3.67 14.05 4.53
N PHE A 194 2.52 13.44 4.86
CA PHE A 194 1.42 14.08 5.58
C PHE A 194 1.41 13.56 7.01
N VAL A 195 1.69 14.44 7.96
CA VAL A 195 1.87 14.07 9.37
C VAL A 195 0.66 14.48 10.20
N ASP A 196 -0.05 13.49 10.72
CA ASP A 196 -1.07 13.66 11.76
C ASP A 196 -1.06 12.41 12.65
N VAL A 197 -0.17 12.41 13.63
CA VAL A 197 0.13 11.24 14.47
C VAL A 197 0.22 11.62 15.94
N PRO A 198 -0.47 10.91 16.86
CA PRO A 198 -0.32 11.11 18.29
C PRO A 198 0.98 10.51 18.84
N GLY A 199 1.58 9.53 18.14
CA GLY A 199 2.80 8.84 18.55
C GLY A 199 2.82 7.37 18.14
N PHE A 200 3.70 6.61 18.78
CA PHE A 200 3.77 5.15 18.65
C PHE A 200 2.79 4.48 19.59
N MET A 201 2.28 3.30 19.18
CA MET A 201 1.40 2.50 20.01
C MET A 201 2.19 1.90 21.17
N PRO A 202 1.78 2.15 22.45
CA PRO A 202 2.48 1.58 23.60
C PRO A 202 2.05 0.13 23.83
N GLY A 203 2.96 -0.69 24.33
CA GLY A 203 2.66 -2.06 24.77
C GLY A 203 3.83 -2.99 24.58
N THR A 204 3.88 -4.05 25.40
CA THR A 204 4.94 -5.08 25.30
C THR A 204 4.95 -5.83 23.96
N ASP A 205 3.79 -5.88 23.31
CA ASP A 205 3.65 -6.51 21.97
C ASP A 205 4.13 -5.58 20.84
N GLN A 206 4.51 -4.34 21.19
CA GLN A 206 4.97 -3.31 20.24
C GLN A 206 6.47 -2.99 20.38
N GLU A 207 7.14 -3.56 21.41
CA GLU A 207 8.58 -3.44 21.64
C GLU A 207 9.36 -4.61 21.01
#